data_526ff225a4ef8d322c48980280b922d7
#
_entry.id   526ff225a4ef8d322c48980280b922d7
#
_cell.length_a   1.000
_cell.length_b   1.000
_cell.length_c   1.000
_cell.angle_alpha   90.00
_cell.angle_beta   90.00
_cell.angle_gamma   90.00
#
_symmetry.space_group_name_H-M   'P 1'
#
loop_
_entity.id
_entity.type
_entity.pdbx_description
1 polymer ?
#
loop_
_entity_poly.entity_id
_entity_poly.type
_entity_poly.pdbx_seq_one_letter_code
_entity_poly.pdbx_strand_id
1 'polypeptide(L)'
;MNRRTVVTGGPILTMAEPGRVEAVALLDERILHVGSLEDCRAAAGRDAAEVDLGGRTLMPGFVDAHTHPLMLGQCAAWVDCAPPEVTTLDALVEKLGRRRDGLPPTAPVWGFGVHHGDLDVKRNPVAADLDRVATNRVVAVMHRSGHGVMVNSRCLADNGITRDTPDPAGGRIERDETGAPSGVLWDAAIDLITGPEGVKTLNHGPNIHIPDAPERLVELLCNAQTMLLRAGVTSVTDCQVTRREMETYLSARDEGRLALRVSMLTLSTLLEALVELGLRSRLGDDHLAFAGLKLYADGTLTGLTAYFESGYRFDPCHHGQLYHEPEELRRLIRRAHRFGLQTGTHAQGDSAIAIVLQAVREALDDVDRTDHRHRIEHCGMPAPEQVGEIAELGVIPVNQPTHHYLVGDALVEALGERAHRYNPYGEFVRAGIAPVLSSDTPVSGPDPLEAVWAAVTRTTRYGSVLGDEAQRITVEQALRGYTIEGARATRREHAVGSLEPGKLADLVVLSDDPLAVPVEDLRAVRVEETWVDGAPVDYARL
;
A
#
# COMPACT_ATOMS: atom_id res chain seq x y z
N MET A 1 -22.06 -20.18 24.22
CA MET A 1 -22.19 -19.08 25.22
C MET A 1 -21.49 -17.89 24.62
N ASN A 2 -22.09 -16.71 24.67
CA ASN A 2 -21.46 -15.50 24.14
C ASN A 2 -20.23 -15.16 25.01
N ARG A 3 -19.08 -14.96 24.36
CA ARG A 3 -17.84 -14.54 25.05
C ARG A 3 -17.97 -13.07 25.45
N ARG A 4 -17.81 -12.79 26.75
CA ARG A 4 -17.83 -11.43 27.30
C ARG A 4 -16.47 -11.15 27.94
N THR A 5 -15.87 -10.01 27.58
CA THR A 5 -14.55 -9.64 28.07
C THR A 5 -14.53 -8.16 28.44
N VAL A 6 -13.88 -7.83 29.54
CA VAL A 6 -13.55 -6.44 29.91
C VAL A 6 -12.04 -6.28 29.83
N VAL A 7 -11.57 -5.33 29.03
CA VAL A 7 -10.14 -4.99 28.90
C VAL A 7 -9.88 -3.70 29.67
N THR A 8 -8.88 -3.69 30.55
CA THR A 8 -8.55 -2.58 31.45
C THR A 8 -7.09 -2.65 31.92
N GLY A 9 -6.66 -1.77 32.80
CA GLY A 9 -5.34 -1.84 33.45
C GLY A 9 -4.20 -1.16 32.69
N GLY A 10 -4.51 -0.29 31.75
CA GLY A 10 -3.52 0.52 31.02
C GLY A 10 -4.18 1.68 30.27
N PRO A 11 -3.40 2.52 29.57
CA PRO A 11 -3.94 3.54 28.68
C PRO A 11 -4.82 2.92 27.58
N ILE A 12 -5.99 3.48 27.32
CA ILE A 12 -6.88 3.06 26.23
C ILE A 12 -7.18 4.26 25.35
N LEU A 13 -6.68 4.21 24.12
CA LEU A 13 -6.82 5.26 23.11
C LEU A 13 -7.97 4.89 22.16
N THR A 14 -9.06 5.65 22.18
CA THR A 14 -10.26 5.29 21.42
C THR A 14 -10.22 5.67 19.94
N MET A 15 -9.40 6.63 19.56
CA MET A 15 -9.43 7.34 18.25
C MET A 15 -10.81 7.94 17.92
N ALA A 16 -11.64 8.18 18.94
CA ALA A 16 -12.96 8.82 18.93
C ALA A 16 -13.10 9.72 20.17
N GLU A 17 -14.27 10.30 20.39
CA GLU A 17 -14.60 11.01 21.64
C GLU A 17 -15.32 10.07 22.63
N PRO A 18 -14.88 10.03 23.91
CA PRO A 18 -13.68 10.66 24.46
C PRO A 18 -12.40 9.95 24.00
N GLY A 19 -11.30 10.69 23.82
CA GLY A 19 -10.04 10.16 23.28
C GLY A 19 -9.36 9.12 24.18
N ARG A 20 -9.67 9.08 25.49
CA ARG A 20 -9.15 8.12 26.46
C ARG A 20 -10.25 7.63 27.39
N VAL A 21 -10.18 6.36 27.77
CA VAL A 21 -11.12 5.70 28.67
C VAL A 21 -10.40 4.74 29.63
N GLU A 22 -11.12 4.22 30.66
CA GLU A 22 -10.57 3.28 31.65
C GLU A 22 -10.70 1.82 31.22
N ALA A 23 -11.75 1.49 30.45
CA ALA A 23 -12.04 0.12 30.04
C ALA A 23 -12.84 0.05 28.74
N VAL A 24 -12.78 -1.13 28.10
CA VAL A 24 -13.61 -1.54 26.98
C VAL A 24 -14.26 -2.88 27.30
N ALA A 25 -15.58 -2.96 27.16
CA ALA A 25 -16.33 -4.22 27.26
C ALA A 25 -16.61 -4.78 25.86
N LEU A 26 -16.35 -6.07 25.66
CA LEU A 26 -16.57 -6.79 24.41
C LEU A 26 -17.66 -7.84 24.56
N LEU A 27 -18.42 -8.06 23.49
CA LEU A 27 -19.36 -9.15 23.32
C LEU A 27 -19.10 -9.84 21.98
N ASP A 28 -18.58 -11.05 22.06
CA ASP A 28 -18.13 -11.81 20.89
C ASP A 28 -17.14 -10.98 20.03
N GLU A 29 -17.48 -10.68 18.80
CA GLU A 29 -16.66 -9.91 17.86
C GLU A 29 -16.84 -8.39 17.95
N ARG A 30 -17.71 -7.88 18.86
CA ARG A 30 -18.05 -6.45 18.87
C ARG A 30 -17.77 -5.76 20.21
N ILE A 31 -17.53 -4.47 20.12
CA ILE A 31 -17.41 -3.58 21.27
C ILE A 31 -18.83 -3.35 21.82
N LEU A 32 -19.04 -3.74 23.09
CA LEU A 32 -20.31 -3.59 23.78
C LEU A 32 -20.43 -2.21 24.46
N HIS A 33 -19.37 -1.80 25.15
CA HIS A 33 -19.32 -0.53 25.88
C HIS A 33 -17.89 -0.01 25.99
N VAL A 34 -17.75 1.31 26.10
CA VAL A 34 -16.46 2.01 26.26
C VAL A 34 -16.66 3.11 27.30
N GLY A 35 -15.81 3.18 28.34
CA GLY A 35 -15.97 4.20 29.38
C GLY A 35 -15.26 3.87 30.67
N SER A 36 -15.95 4.10 31.82
CA SER A 36 -15.42 3.73 33.11
C SER A 36 -15.36 2.22 33.30
N LEU A 37 -14.45 1.75 34.14
CA LEU A 37 -14.36 0.33 34.46
C LEU A 37 -15.65 -0.23 35.08
N GLU A 38 -16.33 0.60 35.90
CA GLU A 38 -17.60 0.23 36.52
C GLU A 38 -18.69 0.01 35.48
N ASP A 39 -18.86 0.93 34.54
CA ASP A 39 -19.86 0.84 33.47
C ASP A 39 -19.58 -0.35 32.54
N CYS A 40 -18.31 -0.58 32.18
CA CYS A 40 -17.91 -1.71 31.36
C CYS A 40 -18.20 -3.06 32.04
N ARG A 41 -17.94 -3.18 33.37
CA ARG A 41 -18.31 -4.37 34.13
C ARG A 41 -19.81 -4.57 34.23
N ALA A 42 -20.55 -3.49 34.44
CA ALA A 42 -22.02 -3.54 34.47
C ALA A 42 -22.59 -4.01 33.13
N ALA A 43 -22.08 -3.48 32.01
CA ALA A 43 -22.49 -3.85 30.66
C ALA A 43 -22.12 -5.31 30.31
N ALA A 44 -20.90 -5.75 30.64
CA ALA A 44 -20.42 -7.09 30.35
C ALA A 44 -21.06 -8.16 31.23
N GLY A 45 -21.49 -7.80 32.47
CA GLY A 45 -22.07 -8.72 33.46
C GLY A 45 -21.04 -9.48 34.28
N ARG A 46 -21.51 -10.17 35.35
CA ARG A 46 -20.64 -10.75 36.39
C ARG A 46 -19.74 -11.89 35.91
N ASP A 47 -20.11 -12.55 34.82
CA ASP A 47 -19.38 -13.71 34.29
C ASP A 47 -18.40 -13.33 33.19
N ALA A 48 -18.17 -12.02 32.95
CA ALA A 48 -17.22 -11.56 31.96
C ALA A 48 -15.77 -11.87 32.42
N ALA A 49 -14.96 -12.32 31.47
CA ALA A 49 -13.51 -12.42 31.68
C ALA A 49 -12.90 -11.01 31.74
N GLU A 50 -11.92 -10.81 32.60
CA GLU A 50 -11.15 -9.56 32.63
C GLU A 50 -9.75 -9.79 32.08
N VAL A 51 -9.31 -8.86 31.22
CA VAL A 51 -7.96 -8.81 30.67
C VAL A 51 -7.29 -7.55 31.20
N ASP A 52 -6.27 -7.76 32.03
CA ASP A 52 -5.43 -6.67 32.54
C ASP A 52 -4.30 -6.38 31.57
N LEU A 53 -4.24 -5.16 31.06
CA LEU A 53 -3.19 -4.70 30.17
C LEU A 53 -1.82 -4.60 30.87
N GLY A 54 -1.78 -4.56 32.21
CA GLY A 54 -0.52 -4.45 32.96
C GLY A 54 0.27 -3.18 32.66
N GLY A 55 -0.40 -2.08 32.36
CA GLY A 55 0.20 -0.82 31.96
C GLY A 55 0.44 -0.65 30.46
N ARG A 56 0.27 -1.69 29.66
CA ARG A 56 0.35 -1.64 28.18
C ARG A 56 -0.82 -0.82 27.62
N THR A 57 -0.66 -0.32 26.39
CA THR A 57 -1.65 0.54 25.76
C THR A 57 -2.55 -0.23 24.81
N LEU A 58 -3.87 -0.04 24.91
CA LEU A 58 -4.86 -0.52 23.95
C LEU A 58 -5.29 0.59 23.00
N MET A 59 -5.40 0.24 21.72
CA MET A 59 -6.03 1.10 20.70
C MET A 59 -6.74 0.24 19.63
N PRO A 60 -7.54 0.86 18.72
CA PRO A 60 -8.08 0.12 17.58
C PRO A 60 -6.96 -0.45 16.73
N GLY A 61 -7.20 -1.61 16.13
CA GLY A 61 -6.30 -2.18 15.14
C GLY A 61 -6.03 -1.20 14.00
N PHE A 62 -4.80 -1.19 13.49
CA PHE A 62 -4.43 -0.30 12.40
C PHE A 62 -5.16 -0.64 11.11
N VAL A 63 -5.48 0.41 10.35
CA VAL A 63 -6.10 0.34 9.03
C VAL A 63 -5.10 0.87 8.02
N ASP A 64 -4.53 0.00 7.22
CA ASP A 64 -3.62 0.37 6.15
C ASP A 64 -4.41 0.65 4.87
N ALA A 65 -4.50 1.91 4.50
CA ALA A 65 -5.40 2.37 3.45
C ALA A 65 -4.89 2.06 2.02
N HIS A 66 -3.66 1.59 1.84
CA HIS A 66 -3.08 1.24 0.53
C HIS A 66 -1.99 0.17 0.68
N THR A 67 -2.29 -1.04 0.22
CA THR A 67 -1.39 -2.19 0.29
C THR A 67 -1.54 -3.09 -0.93
N HIS A 68 -0.63 -4.08 -1.05
CA HIS A 68 -0.70 -5.18 -2.00
C HIS A 68 -0.39 -6.51 -1.28
N PRO A 69 -1.34 -7.09 -0.51
CA PRO A 69 -1.07 -8.21 0.39
C PRO A 69 -0.52 -9.44 -0.32
N LEU A 70 -1.08 -9.82 -1.47
CA LEU A 70 -0.58 -10.98 -2.19
C LEU A 70 0.84 -10.76 -2.75
N MET A 71 1.13 -9.56 -3.26
CA MET A 71 2.50 -9.19 -3.66
C MET A 71 3.46 -9.21 -2.46
N LEU A 72 3.02 -8.73 -1.28
CA LEU A 72 3.84 -8.81 -0.05
C LEU A 72 4.24 -10.26 0.25
N GLY A 73 3.27 -11.19 0.20
CA GLY A 73 3.54 -12.61 0.43
C GLY A 73 4.51 -13.21 -0.59
N GLN A 74 4.36 -12.84 -1.87
CA GLN A 74 5.28 -13.28 -2.92
C GLN A 74 6.69 -12.72 -2.69
N CYS A 75 6.82 -11.41 -2.48
CA CYS A 75 8.11 -10.77 -2.24
C CYS A 75 8.82 -11.31 -1.00
N ALA A 76 8.08 -11.59 0.09
CA ALA A 76 8.63 -12.19 1.30
C ALA A 76 9.16 -13.63 1.09
N ALA A 77 8.65 -14.36 0.09
CA ALA A 77 9.12 -15.69 -0.27
C ALA A 77 10.33 -15.67 -1.23
N TRP A 78 10.64 -14.53 -1.83
CA TRP A 78 11.76 -14.33 -2.75
C TRP A 78 13.04 -13.92 -2.01
N VAL A 79 14.12 -13.75 -2.76
CA VAL A 79 15.37 -13.23 -2.21
C VAL A 79 15.23 -11.74 -1.96
N ASP A 80 15.44 -11.32 -0.71
CA ASP A 80 15.55 -9.89 -0.41
C ASP A 80 16.85 -9.34 -1.01
N CYS A 81 16.69 -8.39 -1.94
CA CYS A 81 17.78 -7.76 -2.67
C CYS A 81 18.01 -6.29 -2.25
N ALA A 82 17.50 -5.90 -1.08
CA ALA A 82 17.64 -4.55 -0.53
C ALA A 82 18.92 -4.39 0.32
N PRO A 83 19.39 -3.14 0.55
CA PRO A 83 20.38 -2.85 1.59
C PRO A 83 19.87 -3.24 2.99
N PRO A 84 20.77 -3.51 3.96
CA PRO A 84 22.22 -3.33 3.87
C PRO A 84 22.99 -4.49 3.22
N GLU A 85 22.34 -5.64 2.97
CA GLU A 85 23.04 -6.84 2.50
C GLU A 85 23.40 -6.77 1.01
N VAL A 86 22.60 -6.07 0.20
CA VAL A 86 22.84 -5.91 -1.24
C VAL A 86 23.07 -4.45 -1.57
N THR A 87 24.36 -4.07 -1.67
CA THR A 87 24.83 -2.73 -2.07
C THR A 87 25.73 -2.78 -3.29
N THR A 88 26.10 -3.99 -3.76
CA THR A 88 26.92 -4.19 -4.95
C THR A 88 26.27 -5.20 -5.89
N LEU A 89 26.60 -5.13 -7.17
CA LEU A 89 26.14 -6.08 -8.16
C LEU A 89 26.64 -7.51 -7.86
N ASP A 90 27.87 -7.64 -7.35
CA ASP A 90 28.43 -8.95 -6.98
C ASP A 90 27.69 -9.56 -5.79
N ALA A 91 27.32 -8.77 -4.76
CA ALA A 91 26.52 -9.25 -3.64
C ALA A 91 25.13 -9.72 -4.08
N LEU A 92 24.50 -9.01 -5.04
CA LEU A 92 23.23 -9.42 -5.64
C LEU A 92 23.35 -10.80 -6.30
N VAL A 93 24.35 -10.97 -7.18
CA VAL A 93 24.60 -12.23 -7.92
C VAL A 93 24.88 -13.37 -6.96
N GLU A 94 25.70 -13.15 -5.93
CA GLU A 94 26.02 -14.15 -4.92
C GLU A 94 24.76 -14.58 -4.13
N LYS A 95 23.96 -13.61 -3.67
CA LYS A 95 22.75 -13.88 -2.86
C LYS A 95 21.71 -14.68 -3.66
N LEU A 96 21.47 -14.30 -4.92
CA LEU A 96 20.61 -15.05 -5.85
C LEU A 96 21.20 -16.45 -6.16
N GLY A 97 22.53 -16.56 -6.30
CA GLY A 97 23.24 -17.82 -6.51
C GLY A 97 23.04 -18.80 -5.34
N ARG A 98 23.15 -18.34 -4.11
CA ARG A 98 22.87 -19.16 -2.91
C ARG A 98 21.43 -19.68 -2.92
N ARG A 99 20.47 -18.88 -3.32
CA ARG A 99 19.07 -19.31 -3.45
C ARG A 99 18.90 -20.35 -4.55
N ARG A 100 19.53 -20.14 -5.73
CA ARG A 100 19.55 -21.10 -6.84
C ARG A 100 19.97 -22.48 -6.39
N ASP A 101 21.04 -22.58 -5.59
CA ASP A 101 21.64 -23.86 -5.17
C ASP A 101 20.70 -24.65 -4.25
N GLY A 102 19.77 -24.00 -3.56
CA GLY A 102 18.74 -24.63 -2.73
C GLY A 102 17.43 -24.99 -3.48
N LEU A 103 17.34 -24.72 -4.79
CA LEU A 103 16.12 -24.94 -5.57
C LEU A 103 16.28 -26.12 -6.55
N PRO A 104 15.15 -26.78 -6.96
CA PRO A 104 15.17 -27.75 -8.05
C PRO A 104 15.80 -27.16 -9.32
N PRO A 105 16.41 -28.00 -10.20
CA PRO A 105 17.21 -27.52 -11.34
C PRO A 105 16.51 -26.58 -12.32
N THR A 106 15.18 -26.67 -12.45
CA THR A 106 14.38 -25.88 -13.39
C THR A 106 13.56 -24.77 -12.71
N ALA A 107 13.53 -24.73 -11.37
CA ALA A 107 12.75 -23.74 -10.64
C ALA A 107 13.34 -22.32 -10.86
N PRO A 108 12.50 -21.31 -11.08
CA PRO A 108 12.96 -19.94 -11.25
C PRO A 108 13.55 -19.38 -9.95
N VAL A 109 14.47 -18.44 -10.09
CA VAL A 109 15.04 -17.67 -8.98
C VAL A 109 14.44 -16.27 -9.03
N TRP A 110 13.66 -15.90 -8.00
CA TRP A 110 13.06 -14.59 -7.85
C TRP A 110 13.73 -13.81 -6.73
N GLY A 111 13.92 -12.51 -6.96
CA GLY A 111 14.34 -11.53 -5.96
C GLY A 111 13.44 -10.31 -5.98
N PHE A 112 13.48 -9.52 -4.89
CA PHE A 112 12.73 -8.28 -4.74
C PHE A 112 13.56 -7.22 -4.00
N GLY A 113 13.30 -5.94 -4.27
CA GLY A 113 13.78 -4.84 -3.47
C GLY A 113 15.02 -4.13 -4.01
N VAL A 114 15.53 -4.53 -5.19
CA VAL A 114 16.65 -3.82 -5.81
C VAL A 114 16.24 -2.41 -6.23
N HIS A 115 17.15 -1.45 -6.04
CA HIS A 115 17.05 -0.10 -6.56
C HIS A 115 18.43 0.32 -7.09
N HIS A 116 18.46 0.89 -8.29
CA HIS A 116 19.71 1.24 -8.98
C HIS A 116 20.60 2.22 -8.16
N GLY A 117 19.99 3.15 -7.43
CA GLY A 117 20.70 4.10 -6.59
C GLY A 117 21.43 3.47 -5.38
N ASP A 118 21.02 2.27 -4.95
CA ASP A 118 21.64 1.56 -3.83
C ASP A 118 22.84 0.69 -4.29
N LEU A 119 22.94 0.38 -5.59
CA LEU A 119 24.03 -0.42 -6.13
C LEU A 119 25.27 0.43 -6.47
N ASP A 120 26.44 -0.17 -6.31
CA ASP A 120 27.73 0.44 -6.66
C ASP A 120 27.82 0.88 -8.12
N VAL A 121 27.22 0.09 -9.03
CA VAL A 121 27.19 0.38 -10.48
C VAL A 121 26.22 1.49 -10.90
N LYS A 122 25.38 2.00 -9.99
CA LYS A 122 24.39 3.07 -10.20
C LYS A 122 23.48 2.87 -11.41
N ARG A 123 23.19 1.62 -11.76
CA ARG A 123 22.23 1.21 -12.79
C ARG A 123 21.47 -0.04 -12.37
N ASN A 124 20.35 -0.29 -13.03
CA ASN A 124 19.66 -1.56 -12.87
C ASN A 124 20.50 -2.74 -13.37
N PRO A 125 20.40 -3.93 -12.75
CA PRO A 125 20.98 -5.14 -13.30
C PRO A 125 20.40 -5.44 -14.69
N VAL A 126 21.24 -5.85 -15.62
CA VAL A 126 20.84 -6.26 -16.97
C VAL A 126 20.88 -7.77 -17.12
N ALA A 127 20.38 -8.30 -18.25
CA ALA A 127 20.33 -9.74 -18.50
C ALA A 127 21.69 -10.43 -18.32
N ALA A 128 22.76 -9.83 -18.81
CA ALA A 128 24.12 -10.37 -18.68
C ALA A 128 24.61 -10.45 -17.22
N ASP A 129 24.15 -9.55 -16.34
CA ASP A 129 24.47 -9.61 -14.92
C ASP A 129 23.77 -10.81 -14.26
N LEU A 130 22.49 -11.01 -14.58
CA LEU A 130 21.67 -12.09 -14.03
C LEU A 130 22.02 -13.47 -14.64
N ASP A 131 22.58 -13.51 -15.85
CA ASP A 131 23.13 -14.72 -16.46
C ASP A 131 24.30 -15.30 -15.65
N ARG A 132 25.01 -14.47 -14.87
CA ARG A 132 26.03 -14.93 -13.91
C ARG A 132 25.45 -15.80 -12.80
N VAL A 133 24.15 -15.65 -12.49
CA VAL A 133 23.44 -16.51 -11.55
C VAL A 133 23.10 -17.85 -12.20
N ALA A 134 22.43 -17.84 -13.36
CA ALA A 134 22.09 -19.03 -14.14
C ALA A 134 21.65 -18.68 -15.56
N THR A 135 21.99 -19.54 -16.55
CA THR A 135 21.54 -19.44 -17.94
C THR A 135 20.53 -20.52 -18.34
N ASN A 136 20.33 -21.54 -17.49
CA ASN A 136 19.47 -22.70 -17.76
C ASN A 136 18.09 -22.61 -17.12
N ARG A 137 17.80 -21.53 -16.39
CA ARG A 137 16.51 -21.24 -15.73
C ARG A 137 16.25 -19.75 -15.71
N VAL A 138 15.01 -19.36 -15.47
CA VAL A 138 14.63 -17.97 -15.26
C VAL A 138 15.27 -17.43 -13.97
N VAL A 139 15.92 -16.27 -14.09
CA VAL A 139 16.36 -15.43 -12.97
C VAL A 139 15.72 -14.07 -13.16
N ALA A 140 14.97 -13.62 -12.16
CA ALA A 140 14.26 -12.35 -12.21
C ALA A 140 14.36 -11.62 -10.88
N VAL A 141 14.48 -10.30 -10.93
CA VAL A 141 14.51 -9.44 -9.75
C VAL A 141 13.52 -8.29 -9.96
N MET A 142 12.53 -8.19 -9.10
CA MET A 142 11.58 -7.08 -9.14
C MET A 142 12.18 -5.85 -8.46
N HIS A 143 12.04 -4.71 -9.11
CA HIS A 143 12.45 -3.42 -8.58
C HIS A 143 11.65 -3.08 -7.32
N ARG A 144 12.24 -2.36 -6.37
CA ARG A 144 11.58 -1.96 -5.11
C ARG A 144 10.24 -1.26 -5.32
N SER A 145 10.09 -0.47 -6.37
CA SER A 145 8.85 0.24 -6.67
C SER A 145 7.69 -0.65 -7.12
N GLY A 146 7.92 -1.93 -7.43
CA GLY A 146 6.92 -2.78 -8.07
C GLY A 146 6.69 -2.50 -9.56
N HIS A 147 7.24 -1.42 -10.12
CA HIS A 147 7.02 -0.97 -11.50
C HIS A 147 7.98 -1.59 -12.53
N GLY A 148 9.02 -2.30 -12.10
CA GLY A 148 10.00 -2.86 -13.01
C GLY A 148 10.47 -4.24 -12.60
N VAL A 149 10.88 -5.03 -13.59
CA VAL A 149 11.54 -6.32 -13.37
C VAL A 149 12.78 -6.43 -14.24
N MET A 150 13.86 -6.91 -13.67
CA MET A 150 15.09 -7.25 -14.36
C MET A 150 15.14 -8.75 -14.54
N VAL A 151 15.37 -9.22 -15.76
CA VAL A 151 15.33 -10.64 -16.11
C VAL A 151 16.59 -11.06 -16.87
N ASN A 152 16.97 -12.33 -16.75
CA ASN A 152 18.12 -12.90 -17.48
C ASN A 152 17.77 -13.23 -18.95
N SER A 153 18.79 -13.57 -19.74
CA SER A 153 18.64 -13.94 -21.16
C SER A 153 17.71 -15.14 -21.38
N ARG A 154 17.66 -16.06 -20.42
CA ARG A 154 16.76 -17.21 -20.46
C ARG A 154 15.29 -16.79 -20.42
N CYS A 155 14.93 -15.86 -19.54
CA CYS A 155 13.57 -15.33 -19.44
C CYS A 155 13.16 -14.61 -20.72
N LEU A 156 14.04 -13.77 -21.29
CA LEU A 156 13.78 -13.12 -22.59
C LEU A 156 13.50 -14.13 -23.70
N ALA A 157 14.35 -15.17 -23.80
CA ALA A 157 14.22 -16.21 -24.82
C ALA A 157 12.95 -17.05 -24.65
N ASP A 158 12.60 -17.46 -23.41
CA ASP A 158 11.41 -18.26 -23.13
C ASP A 158 10.11 -17.53 -23.49
N ASN A 159 10.12 -16.18 -23.46
CA ASN A 159 8.98 -15.33 -23.78
C ASN A 159 9.07 -14.67 -25.17
N GLY A 160 10.06 -15.03 -25.98
CA GLY A 160 10.23 -14.52 -27.35
C GLY A 160 10.49 -13.00 -27.43
N ILE A 161 11.06 -12.41 -26.36
CA ILE A 161 11.38 -10.97 -26.33
C ILE A 161 12.69 -10.74 -27.08
N THR A 162 12.61 -10.05 -28.23
CA THR A 162 13.71 -9.81 -29.15
C THR A 162 13.88 -8.33 -29.45
N ARG A 163 14.84 -7.99 -30.30
CA ARG A 163 15.01 -6.64 -30.84
C ARG A 163 13.74 -6.10 -31.51
N ASP A 164 12.99 -6.99 -32.18
CA ASP A 164 11.81 -6.62 -32.97
C ASP A 164 10.53 -6.58 -32.13
N THR A 165 10.58 -6.98 -30.86
CA THR A 165 9.43 -6.91 -29.95
C THR A 165 9.12 -5.45 -29.64
N PRO A 166 7.92 -4.92 -29.99
CA PRO A 166 7.59 -3.53 -29.70
C PRO A 166 7.36 -3.31 -28.21
N ASP A 167 7.52 -2.09 -27.74
CA ASP A 167 7.08 -1.71 -26.41
C ASP A 167 5.54 -1.84 -26.34
N PRO A 168 5.00 -2.51 -25.32
CA PRO A 168 3.55 -2.58 -25.14
C PRO A 168 2.99 -1.23 -24.69
N ALA A 169 1.71 -0.99 -24.96
CA ALA A 169 1.02 0.20 -24.45
C ALA A 169 1.14 0.26 -22.91
N GLY A 170 1.59 1.39 -22.39
CA GLY A 170 1.82 1.58 -20.96
C GLY A 170 3.06 0.88 -20.39
N GLY A 171 3.95 0.33 -21.22
CA GLY A 171 5.17 -0.32 -20.76
C GLY A 171 6.38 -0.02 -21.66
N ARG A 172 7.59 -0.29 -21.13
CA ARG A 172 8.85 -0.04 -21.84
C ARG A 172 9.83 -1.20 -21.66
N ILE A 173 10.39 -1.67 -22.77
CA ILE A 173 11.51 -2.61 -22.79
C ILE A 173 12.79 -1.79 -22.91
N GLU A 174 13.66 -1.79 -21.89
CA GLU A 174 14.96 -1.14 -22.03
C GLU A 174 15.83 -1.90 -23.02
N ARG A 175 16.57 -1.12 -23.84
CA ARG A 175 17.42 -1.67 -24.90
C ARG A 175 18.85 -1.18 -24.72
N ASP A 176 19.78 -2.01 -25.14
CA ASP A 176 21.19 -1.65 -25.24
C ASP A 176 21.49 -0.79 -26.48
N GLU A 177 22.74 -0.37 -26.63
CA GLU A 177 23.21 0.45 -27.77
C GLU A 177 23.01 -0.23 -29.14
N THR A 178 22.85 -1.56 -29.17
CA THR A 178 22.58 -2.32 -30.39
C THR A 178 21.08 -2.44 -30.70
N GLY A 179 20.20 -1.97 -29.79
CA GLY A 179 18.76 -2.11 -29.88
C GLY A 179 18.22 -3.45 -29.36
N ALA A 180 19.06 -4.31 -28.76
CA ALA A 180 18.62 -5.56 -28.14
C ALA A 180 18.02 -5.29 -26.76
N PRO A 181 17.03 -6.09 -26.29
CA PRO A 181 16.49 -5.98 -24.94
C PRO A 181 17.59 -6.14 -23.89
N SER A 182 17.73 -5.18 -23.00
CA SER A 182 18.72 -5.23 -21.91
C SER A 182 18.39 -6.23 -20.80
N GLY A 183 17.13 -6.66 -20.74
CA GLY A 183 16.58 -7.46 -19.66
C GLY A 183 15.80 -6.66 -18.64
N VAL A 184 15.69 -5.33 -18.76
CA VAL A 184 14.90 -4.48 -17.87
C VAL A 184 13.55 -4.20 -18.53
N LEU A 185 12.48 -4.57 -17.84
CA LEU A 185 11.09 -4.43 -18.30
C LEU A 185 10.35 -3.54 -17.30
N TRP A 186 9.70 -2.48 -17.79
CA TRP A 186 8.95 -1.53 -16.98
C TRP A 186 7.45 -1.63 -17.22
N ASP A 187 6.67 -1.48 -16.14
CA ASP A 187 5.22 -1.35 -16.14
C ASP A 187 4.53 -2.50 -16.92
N ALA A 188 3.72 -2.21 -17.92
CA ALA A 188 3.04 -3.21 -18.73
C ALA A 188 3.99 -4.08 -19.58
N ALA A 189 5.29 -3.77 -19.71
CA ALA A 189 6.23 -4.69 -20.33
C ALA A 189 6.41 -6.00 -19.53
N ILE A 190 6.06 -5.99 -18.23
CA ILE A 190 6.00 -7.20 -17.40
C ILE A 190 4.92 -8.18 -17.90
N ASP A 191 3.87 -7.70 -18.57
CA ASP A 191 2.85 -8.54 -19.20
C ASP A 191 3.46 -9.60 -20.13
N LEU A 192 4.60 -9.30 -20.75
CA LEU A 192 5.29 -10.20 -21.67
C LEU A 192 5.81 -11.48 -21.01
N ILE A 193 6.08 -11.44 -19.70
CA ILE A 193 6.66 -12.58 -18.95
C ILE A 193 5.66 -13.29 -18.03
N THR A 194 4.38 -12.88 -18.00
CA THR A 194 3.35 -13.52 -17.16
C THR A 194 2.70 -14.75 -17.82
N GLY A 195 3.10 -15.10 -19.03
CA GLY A 195 2.53 -16.20 -19.79
C GLY A 195 1.14 -15.89 -20.40
N PRO A 196 0.58 -16.79 -21.20
CA PRO A 196 -0.65 -16.54 -21.94
C PRO A 196 -1.89 -16.40 -21.02
N GLU A 197 -1.94 -17.13 -19.92
CA GLU A 197 -3.05 -17.12 -18.94
C GLU A 197 -2.82 -16.11 -17.80
N GLY A 198 -1.65 -15.45 -17.77
CA GLY A 198 -1.33 -14.47 -16.74
C GLY A 198 -2.12 -13.17 -16.89
N VAL A 199 -2.23 -12.43 -15.81
CA VAL A 199 -2.85 -11.11 -15.80
C VAL A 199 -2.13 -10.18 -16.80
N LYS A 200 -2.90 -9.40 -17.54
CA LYS A 200 -2.42 -8.35 -18.43
C LYS A 200 -2.97 -7.01 -17.98
N THR A 201 -2.07 -6.10 -17.66
CA THR A 201 -2.45 -4.76 -17.16
C THR A 201 -2.56 -3.75 -18.29
N LEU A 202 -1.87 -3.97 -19.40
CA LEU A 202 -1.83 -3.04 -20.52
C LEU A 202 -1.43 -1.62 -20.04
N ASN A 203 -2.12 -0.58 -20.53
CA ASN A 203 -1.91 0.79 -20.08
C ASN A 203 -2.68 1.16 -18.79
N HIS A 204 -3.10 0.16 -17.98
CA HIS A 204 -3.84 0.39 -16.73
C HIS A 204 -2.96 0.33 -15.48
N GLY A 205 -1.64 0.32 -15.63
CA GLY A 205 -0.69 0.36 -14.51
C GLY A 205 0.42 -0.69 -14.61
N PRO A 206 1.31 -0.75 -13.61
CA PRO A 206 2.37 -1.76 -13.57
C PRO A 206 1.78 -3.16 -13.38
N ASN A 207 2.42 -4.17 -13.93
CA ASN A 207 2.01 -5.54 -13.66
C ASN A 207 2.79 -6.12 -12.48
N ILE A 208 2.12 -6.22 -11.34
CA ILE A 208 2.64 -6.86 -10.12
C ILE A 208 2.17 -8.31 -9.95
N HIS A 209 1.41 -8.83 -10.91
CA HIS A 209 0.70 -10.11 -10.82
C HIS A 209 1.56 -11.26 -11.37
N ILE A 210 2.66 -11.57 -10.69
CA ILE A 210 3.53 -12.70 -11.10
C ILE A 210 2.78 -14.02 -10.85
N PRO A 211 2.63 -14.88 -11.88
CA PRO A 211 1.88 -16.13 -11.78
C PRO A 211 2.46 -17.10 -10.75
N ASP A 212 1.58 -17.81 -10.05
CA ASP A 212 1.92 -18.95 -9.17
C ASP A 212 0.72 -19.92 -9.14
N ALA A 213 0.92 -21.12 -8.57
CA ALA A 213 -0.17 -22.08 -8.40
C ALA A 213 -1.22 -21.52 -7.39
N PRO A 214 -2.53 -21.76 -7.58
CA PRO A 214 -3.58 -21.23 -6.72
C PRO A 214 -3.38 -21.54 -5.24
N GLU A 215 -3.02 -22.78 -4.91
CA GLU A 215 -2.77 -23.22 -3.52
C GLU A 215 -1.56 -22.46 -2.93
N ARG A 216 -0.54 -22.20 -3.76
CA ARG A 216 0.61 -21.43 -3.35
C ARG A 216 0.25 -19.97 -3.10
N LEU A 217 -0.65 -19.38 -3.89
CA LEU A 217 -1.11 -18.02 -3.68
C LEU A 217 -1.84 -17.86 -2.34
N VAL A 218 -2.65 -18.83 -1.92
CA VAL A 218 -3.29 -18.84 -0.58
C VAL A 218 -2.23 -18.89 0.53
N GLU A 219 -1.20 -19.77 0.41
CA GLU A 219 -0.11 -19.81 1.38
C GLU A 219 0.66 -18.49 1.47
N LEU A 220 0.92 -17.84 0.32
CA LEU A 220 1.60 -16.56 0.27
C LEU A 220 0.76 -15.44 0.91
N LEU A 221 -0.55 -15.46 0.68
CA LEU A 221 -1.49 -14.54 1.35
C LEU A 221 -1.48 -14.75 2.87
N CYS A 222 -1.47 -15.99 3.34
CA CYS A 222 -1.40 -16.29 4.77
C CYS A 222 -0.10 -15.79 5.41
N ASN A 223 1.02 -15.90 4.71
CA ASN A 223 2.28 -15.33 5.16
C ASN A 223 2.20 -13.78 5.25
N ALA A 224 1.62 -13.14 4.24
CA ALA A 224 1.42 -11.69 4.24
C ALA A 224 0.51 -11.24 5.39
N GLN A 225 -0.61 -11.95 5.64
CA GLN A 225 -1.49 -11.68 6.77
C GLN A 225 -0.73 -11.76 8.09
N THR A 226 0.11 -12.79 8.26
CA THR A 226 0.93 -12.94 9.46
C THR A 226 1.84 -11.73 9.69
N MET A 227 2.46 -11.21 8.63
CA MET A 227 3.33 -10.01 8.71
C MET A 227 2.53 -8.78 9.10
N LEU A 228 1.40 -8.53 8.44
CA LEU A 228 0.52 -7.38 8.68
C LEU A 228 -0.08 -7.42 10.10
N LEU A 229 -0.63 -8.56 10.52
CA LEU A 229 -1.21 -8.73 11.86
C LEU A 229 -0.15 -8.61 12.97
N ARG A 230 1.09 -9.07 12.75
CA ARG A 230 2.19 -8.84 13.69
C ARG A 230 2.59 -7.37 13.82
N ALA A 231 2.35 -6.58 12.78
CA ALA A 231 2.49 -5.12 12.80
C ALA A 231 1.25 -4.39 13.36
N GLY A 232 0.23 -5.13 13.84
CA GLY A 232 -1.00 -4.56 14.38
C GLY A 232 -2.02 -4.13 13.32
N VAL A 233 -1.76 -4.39 12.04
CA VAL A 233 -2.67 -4.05 10.94
C VAL A 233 -3.75 -5.13 10.86
N THR A 234 -5.00 -4.74 11.13
CA THR A 234 -6.16 -5.64 11.10
C THR A 234 -7.02 -5.46 9.85
N SER A 235 -6.93 -4.29 9.23
CA SER A 235 -7.69 -3.94 8.04
C SER A 235 -6.77 -3.35 6.98
N VAL A 236 -6.97 -3.75 5.72
CA VAL A 236 -6.19 -3.30 4.58
C VAL A 236 -7.08 -2.89 3.41
N THR A 237 -6.56 -2.01 2.55
CA THR A 237 -7.08 -1.85 1.19
C THR A 237 -6.08 -2.44 0.21
N ASP A 238 -6.47 -3.49 -0.50
CA ASP A 238 -5.70 -3.97 -1.64
C ASP A 238 -6.00 -3.10 -2.85
N CYS A 239 -5.00 -2.38 -3.31
CA CYS A 239 -5.12 -1.35 -4.33
C CYS A 239 -4.85 -1.83 -5.76
N GLN A 240 -4.82 -3.14 -6.01
CA GLN A 240 -4.68 -3.66 -7.39
C GLN A 240 -5.26 -5.08 -7.54
N VAL A 241 -6.54 -5.23 -7.18
CA VAL A 241 -7.22 -6.52 -7.24
C VAL A 241 -7.62 -6.86 -8.68
N THR A 242 -7.22 -8.04 -9.12
CA THR A 242 -7.66 -8.68 -10.35
C THR A 242 -8.41 -9.97 -10.02
N ARG A 243 -8.75 -10.77 -11.05
CA ARG A 243 -9.33 -12.11 -10.84
C ARG A 243 -8.44 -12.96 -9.93
N ARG A 244 -7.12 -12.89 -10.08
CA ARG A 244 -6.15 -13.66 -9.29
C ARG A 244 -6.27 -13.39 -7.79
N GLU A 245 -6.25 -12.12 -7.40
CA GLU A 245 -6.38 -11.71 -6.00
C GLU A 245 -7.77 -12.07 -5.45
N MET A 246 -8.81 -11.80 -6.24
CA MET A 246 -10.19 -12.13 -5.85
C MET A 246 -10.35 -13.62 -5.56
N GLU A 247 -9.90 -14.51 -6.47
CA GLU A 247 -9.97 -15.97 -6.26
C GLU A 247 -9.15 -16.39 -5.04
N THR A 248 -7.96 -15.79 -4.81
CA THR A 248 -7.13 -16.08 -3.65
C THR A 248 -7.81 -15.69 -2.35
N TYR A 249 -8.42 -14.50 -2.27
CA TYR A 249 -9.16 -14.06 -1.07
C TYR A 249 -10.39 -14.95 -0.81
N LEU A 250 -11.12 -15.30 -1.84
CA LEU A 250 -12.28 -16.18 -1.71
C LEU A 250 -11.87 -17.58 -1.22
N SER A 251 -10.81 -18.16 -1.79
CA SER A 251 -10.28 -19.45 -1.35
C SER A 251 -9.82 -19.41 0.11
N ALA A 252 -9.04 -18.40 0.49
CA ALA A 252 -8.57 -18.23 1.87
C ALA A 252 -9.75 -18.08 2.84
N ARG A 253 -10.80 -17.35 2.47
CA ARG A 253 -12.02 -17.19 3.27
C ARG A 253 -12.76 -18.52 3.41
N ASP A 254 -12.98 -19.24 2.30
CA ASP A 254 -13.72 -20.51 2.30
C ASP A 254 -12.96 -21.61 3.09
N GLU A 255 -11.64 -21.51 3.17
CA GLU A 255 -10.77 -22.35 4.04
C GLU A 255 -10.78 -21.89 5.51
N GLY A 256 -11.41 -20.75 5.84
CA GLY A 256 -11.39 -20.16 7.19
C GLY A 256 -10.02 -19.58 7.59
N ARG A 257 -9.21 -19.20 6.64
CA ARG A 257 -7.84 -18.71 6.80
C ARG A 257 -7.69 -17.19 6.54
N LEU A 258 -8.77 -16.50 6.17
CA LEU A 258 -8.75 -15.04 5.98
C LEU A 258 -9.07 -14.33 7.30
N ALA A 259 -8.03 -13.88 7.99
CA ALA A 259 -8.16 -13.13 9.25
C ALA A 259 -8.21 -11.62 9.05
N LEU A 260 -7.51 -11.09 8.03
CA LEU A 260 -7.54 -9.66 7.70
C LEU A 260 -8.90 -9.23 7.17
N ARG A 261 -9.25 -7.97 7.44
CA ARG A 261 -10.33 -7.31 6.72
C ARG A 261 -9.78 -6.63 5.47
N VAL A 262 -10.27 -7.05 4.32
CA VAL A 262 -9.77 -6.59 3.01
C VAL A 262 -10.82 -5.76 2.30
N SER A 263 -10.49 -4.51 2.01
CA SER A 263 -11.23 -3.66 1.08
C SER A 263 -10.55 -3.69 -0.29
N MET A 264 -11.29 -4.05 -1.34
CA MET A 264 -10.71 -4.29 -2.66
C MET A 264 -10.96 -3.14 -3.63
N LEU A 265 -9.90 -2.56 -4.18
CA LEU A 265 -9.93 -1.71 -5.37
C LEU A 265 -9.51 -2.56 -6.58
N THR A 266 -10.46 -2.88 -7.45
CA THR A 266 -10.20 -3.68 -8.65
C THR A 266 -9.53 -2.85 -9.73
N LEU A 267 -8.61 -3.46 -10.47
CA LEU A 267 -7.92 -2.78 -11.57
C LEU A 267 -8.91 -2.32 -12.65
N SER A 268 -8.68 -1.15 -13.21
CA SER A 268 -9.58 -0.49 -14.18
C SER A 268 -9.79 -1.26 -15.49
N THR A 269 -8.97 -2.25 -15.81
CA THR A 269 -9.24 -3.22 -16.89
C THR A 269 -10.58 -3.94 -16.71
N LEU A 270 -11.09 -4.03 -15.48
CA LEU A 270 -12.33 -4.73 -15.13
C LEU A 270 -13.56 -3.81 -15.07
N LEU A 271 -13.41 -2.50 -15.35
CA LEU A 271 -14.51 -1.53 -15.20
C LEU A 271 -15.80 -1.95 -15.91
N GLU A 272 -15.73 -2.34 -17.17
CA GLU A 272 -16.94 -2.68 -17.92
C GLU A 272 -17.61 -3.97 -17.42
N ALA A 273 -16.83 -4.95 -16.96
CA ALA A 273 -17.36 -6.15 -16.32
C ALA A 273 -18.10 -5.83 -15.01
N LEU A 274 -17.55 -4.92 -14.18
CA LEU A 274 -18.20 -4.46 -12.95
C LEU A 274 -19.51 -3.73 -13.25
N VAL A 275 -19.53 -2.90 -14.29
CA VAL A 275 -20.72 -2.18 -14.75
C VAL A 275 -21.78 -3.14 -15.26
N GLU A 276 -21.41 -4.13 -16.09
CA GLU A 276 -22.32 -5.14 -16.63
C GLU A 276 -22.94 -5.99 -15.52
N LEU A 277 -22.16 -6.35 -14.51
CA LEU A 277 -22.66 -7.08 -13.33
C LEU A 277 -23.47 -6.20 -12.36
N GLY A 278 -23.48 -4.88 -12.52
CA GLY A 278 -24.13 -3.94 -11.62
C GLY A 278 -23.47 -3.81 -10.25
N LEU A 279 -22.17 -4.14 -10.14
CA LEU A 279 -21.43 -4.09 -8.89
C LEU A 279 -21.16 -2.63 -8.48
N ARG A 280 -21.34 -2.33 -7.21
CA ARG A 280 -21.11 -1.00 -6.63
C ARG A 280 -20.24 -1.11 -5.38
N SER A 281 -19.55 -0.01 -5.03
CA SER A 281 -18.83 0.09 -3.77
C SER A 281 -19.74 -0.29 -2.58
N ARG A 282 -19.17 -0.92 -1.54
CA ARG A 282 -19.82 -1.45 -0.32
C ARG A 282 -20.44 -2.85 -0.44
N LEU A 283 -20.29 -3.55 -1.56
CA LEU A 283 -20.70 -4.95 -1.64
C LEU A 283 -19.68 -5.83 -0.89
N GLY A 284 -20.16 -6.75 -0.06
CA GLY A 284 -19.35 -7.68 0.71
C GLY A 284 -19.80 -7.81 2.15
N ASP A 285 -18.90 -8.28 3.00
CA ASP A 285 -19.11 -8.49 4.43
C ASP A 285 -18.05 -7.78 5.28
N ASP A 286 -17.98 -8.12 6.57
CA ASP A 286 -17.02 -7.49 7.49
C ASP A 286 -15.56 -7.88 7.19
N HIS A 287 -15.28 -9.01 6.53
CA HIS A 287 -13.92 -9.45 6.18
C HIS A 287 -13.51 -9.11 4.74
N LEU A 288 -14.42 -9.21 3.78
CA LEU A 288 -14.10 -9.00 2.36
C LEU A 288 -15.12 -8.08 1.72
N ALA A 289 -14.70 -6.87 1.33
CA ALA A 289 -15.58 -5.87 0.77
C ALA A 289 -15.03 -5.27 -0.52
N PHE A 290 -15.90 -5.06 -1.50
CA PHE A 290 -15.59 -4.33 -2.71
C PHE A 290 -15.63 -2.83 -2.45
N ALA A 291 -14.47 -2.16 -2.53
CA ALA A 291 -14.35 -0.73 -2.30
C ALA A 291 -14.59 0.09 -3.57
N GLY A 292 -14.01 -0.32 -4.70
CA GLY A 292 -14.14 0.43 -5.93
C GLY A 292 -13.12 0.07 -7.01
N LEU A 293 -12.65 1.07 -7.73
CA LEU A 293 -11.79 0.92 -8.90
C LEU A 293 -10.42 1.55 -8.68
N LYS A 294 -9.34 0.82 -9.01
CA LYS A 294 -7.96 1.34 -9.09
C LYS A 294 -7.65 1.81 -10.49
N LEU A 295 -7.13 3.03 -10.60
CA LEU A 295 -6.61 3.63 -11.84
C LEU A 295 -5.18 4.14 -11.64
N TYR A 296 -4.50 4.36 -12.74
CA TYR A 296 -3.16 4.95 -12.76
C TYR A 296 -3.15 6.14 -13.72
N ALA A 297 -2.74 7.32 -13.22
CA ALA A 297 -2.56 8.51 -14.06
C ALA A 297 -1.14 8.57 -14.60
N ASP A 298 -0.14 8.48 -13.71
CA ASP A 298 1.27 8.62 -14.04
C ASP A 298 2.14 7.50 -13.43
N GLY A 299 3.42 7.58 -13.67
CA GLY A 299 4.40 6.67 -13.10
C GLY A 299 4.89 7.08 -11.71
N THR A 300 6.12 6.70 -11.35
CA THR A 300 6.67 6.85 -10.00
C THR A 300 7.76 7.93 -9.91
N LEU A 301 7.89 8.54 -8.75
CA LEU A 301 8.98 9.47 -8.44
C LEU A 301 10.35 8.76 -8.49
N THR A 302 10.44 7.55 -7.95
CA THR A 302 11.68 6.76 -7.93
C THR A 302 12.10 6.24 -9.30
N GLY A 303 11.13 6.04 -10.20
CA GLY A 303 11.36 5.68 -11.60
C GLY A 303 11.57 6.90 -12.51
N LEU A 304 11.46 8.11 -11.96
CA LEU A 304 11.53 9.38 -12.72
C LEU A 304 10.44 9.45 -13.82
N THR A 305 9.28 8.86 -13.56
CA THR A 305 8.15 8.76 -14.48
C THR A 305 6.88 9.45 -13.97
N ALA A 306 6.90 10.02 -12.75
CA ALA A 306 5.84 10.90 -12.28
C ALA A 306 5.70 12.12 -13.20
N TYR A 307 4.45 12.54 -13.51
CA TYR A 307 4.19 13.52 -14.57
C TYR A 307 4.02 14.93 -14.03
N PHE A 308 5.01 15.78 -14.35
CA PHE A 308 5.13 17.16 -13.88
C PHE A 308 4.97 18.20 -15.01
N GLU A 309 4.40 19.36 -14.67
CA GLU A 309 4.40 20.53 -15.53
C GLU A 309 5.85 21.05 -15.78
N SER A 310 6.60 21.19 -14.72
CA SER A 310 8.04 21.54 -14.78
C SER A 310 8.88 20.30 -14.75
N GLY A 311 9.56 19.91 -15.80
CA GLY A 311 10.37 18.70 -15.88
C GLY A 311 11.29 18.40 -14.68
N TYR A 312 12.08 17.39 -14.73
CA TYR A 312 13.03 17.01 -13.69
C TYR A 312 14.27 17.90 -13.68
N ARG A 313 14.97 17.99 -12.55
CA ARG A 313 16.15 18.86 -12.39
C ARG A 313 17.28 18.53 -13.36
N PHE A 314 17.49 17.25 -13.67
CA PHE A 314 18.55 16.80 -14.57
C PHE A 314 18.21 17.04 -16.07
N ASP A 315 16.93 17.10 -16.40
CA ASP A 315 16.42 17.40 -17.75
C ASP A 315 15.06 18.10 -17.65
N PRO A 316 15.01 19.42 -17.85
CA PRO A 316 13.77 20.18 -17.81
C PRO A 316 12.75 19.80 -18.89
N CYS A 317 13.15 19.07 -19.93
CA CYS A 317 12.26 18.55 -20.97
C CYS A 317 11.72 17.15 -20.64
N HIS A 318 12.25 16.49 -19.61
CA HIS A 318 11.74 15.21 -19.13
C HIS A 318 10.63 15.44 -18.11
N HIS A 319 9.39 15.29 -18.54
CA HIS A 319 8.20 15.54 -17.71
C HIS A 319 7.65 14.30 -17.02
N GLY A 320 8.19 13.11 -17.28
CA GLY A 320 7.61 11.82 -16.88
C GLY A 320 6.67 11.27 -17.94
N GLN A 321 5.74 10.40 -17.53
CA GLN A 321 4.81 9.74 -18.46
C GLN A 321 3.43 9.54 -17.86
N LEU A 322 2.40 9.54 -18.73
CA LEU A 322 1.04 9.15 -18.38
C LEU A 322 0.77 7.72 -18.85
N TYR A 323 -0.06 6.97 -18.10
CA TYR A 323 -0.57 5.66 -18.53
C TYR A 323 -1.68 5.77 -19.56
N HIS A 324 -2.47 6.84 -19.47
CA HIS A 324 -3.59 7.13 -20.37
C HIS A 324 -3.45 8.53 -20.92
N GLU A 325 -3.97 8.74 -22.15
CA GLU A 325 -4.26 10.09 -22.60
C GLU A 325 -5.23 10.76 -21.62
N PRO A 326 -5.09 12.06 -21.32
CA PRO A 326 -5.91 12.77 -20.33
C PRO A 326 -7.41 12.55 -20.50
N GLU A 327 -7.92 12.59 -21.75
CA GLU A 327 -9.33 12.38 -22.03
C GLU A 327 -9.80 10.97 -21.70
N GLU A 328 -8.98 9.96 -21.93
CA GLU A 328 -9.29 8.57 -21.61
C GLU A 328 -9.38 8.37 -20.09
N LEU A 329 -8.42 8.90 -19.31
CA LEU A 329 -8.45 8.83 -17.86
C LEU A 329 -9.71 9.52 -17.30
N ARG A 330 -10.05 10.72 -17.81
CA ARG A 330 -11.27 11.43 -17.42
C ARG A 330 -12.51 10.61 -17.74
N ARG A 331 -12.58 9.98 -18.90
CA ARG A 331 -13.69 9.11 -19.30
C ARG A 331 -13.84 7.92 -18.33
N LEU A 332 -12.75 7.26 -17.93
CA LEU A 332 -12.76 6.14 -16.99
C LEU A 332 -13.27 6.57 -15.62
N ILE A 333 -12.78 7.66 -15.06
CA ILE A 333 -13.19 8.19 -13.75
C ILE A 333 -14.69 8.57 -13.76
N ARG A 334 -15.14 9.31 -14.78
CA ARG A 334 -16.55 9.70 -14.94
C ARG A 334 -17.46 8.47 -15.11
N ARG A 335 -17.02 7.47 -15.87
CA ARG A 335 -17.75 6.21 -16.04
C ARG A 335 -17.91 5.48 -14.71
N ALA A 336 -16.83 5.33 -13.92
CA ALA A 336 -16.86 4.73 -12.59
C ALA A 336 -17.79 5.50 -11.65
N HIS A 337 -17.68 6.83 -11.63
CA HIS A 337 -18.50 7.70 -10.79
C HIS A 337 -20.01 7.52 -11.07
N ARG A 338 -20.43 7.56 -12.34
CA ARG A 338 -21.83 7.37 -12.75
C ARG A 338 -22.41 6.03 -12.27
N PHE A 339 -21.58 4.99 -12.17
CA PHE A 339 -21.98 3.66 -11.68
C PHE A 339 -21.92 3.51 -10.16
N GLY A 340 -21.64 4.57 -9.43
CA GLY A 340 -21.58 4.52 -7.97
C GLY A 340 -20.31 3.87 -7.43
N LEU A 341 -19.26 3.75 -8.23
CA LEU A 341 -17.95 3.28 -7.79
C LEU A 341 -17.14 4.42 -7.17
N GLN A 342 -16.41 4.11 -6.10
CA GLN A 342 -15.28 4.90 -5.63
C GLN A 342 -14.11 4.66 -6.56
N THR A 343 -13.28 5.65 -6.84
CA THR A 343 -12.01 5.47 -7.54
C THR A 343 -10.85 5.76 -6.60
N GLY A 344 -9.79 4.94 -6.66
CA GLY A 344 -8.47 5.24 -6.14
C GLY A 344 -7.52 5.40 -7.32
N THR A 345 -7.11 6.64 -7.62
CA THR A 345 -6.28 6.94 -8.79
C THR A 345 -4.87 7.27 -8.35
N HIS A 346 -3.89 6.45 -8.78
CA HIS A 346 -2.47 6.75 -8.60
C HIS A 346 -2.14 8.05 -9.34
N ALA A 347 -1.64 9.05 -8.63
CA ALA A 347 -1.13 10.29 -9.20
C ALA A 347 -0.07 10.91 -8.28
N GLN A 348 1.15 11.02 -8.78
CA GLN A 348 2.32 11.50 -8.05
C GLN A 348 2.69 12.94 -8.39
N GLY A 349 2.73 13.27 -9.67
CA GLY A 349 3.11 14.60 -10.15
C GLY A 349 1.94 15.57 -10.22
N ASP A 350 2.23 16.86 -10.14
CA ASP A 350 1.26 17.95 -10.18
C ASP A 350 0.34 17.91 -11.40
N SER A 351 0.89 17.63 -12.59
CA SER A 351 0.11 17.55 -13.83
C SER A 351 -0.81 16.34 -13.87
N ALA A 352 -0.38 15.19 -13.33
CA ALA A 352 -1.24 14.01 -13.19
C ALA A 352 -2.38 14.26 -12.19
N ILE A 353 -2.07 14.91 -11.06
CA ILE A 353 -3.07 15.31 -10.05
C ILE A 353 -4.09 16.26 -10.65
N ALA A 354 -3.66 17.25 -11.47
CA ALA A 354 -4.56 18.17 -12.18
C ALA A 354 -5.59 17.44 -13.05
N ILE A 355 -5.13 16.43 -13.83
CA ILE A 355 -6.02 15.63 -14.69
C ILE A 355 -7.06 14.88 -13.86
N VAL A 356 -6.65 14.31 -12.71
CA VAL A 356 -7.57 13.59 -11.81
C VAL A 356 -8.58 14.53 -11.18
N LEU A 357 -8.15 15.69 -10.67
CA LEU A 357 -9.05 16.70 -10.08
C LEU A 357 -10.06 17.21 -11.10
N GLN A 358 -9.62 17.51 -12.33
CA GLN A 358 -10.52 17.87 -13.41
C GLN A 358 -11.55 16.77 -13.70
N ALA A 359 -11.11 15.51 -13.75
CA ALA A 359 -12.02 14.38 -13.99
C ALA A 359 -13.08 14.23 -12.88
N VAL A 360 -12.69 14.44 -11.61
CA VAL A 360 -13.62 14.39 -10.48
C VAL A 360 -14.60 15.55 -10.53
N ARG A 361 -14.16 16.77 -10.86
CA ARG A 361 -15.04 17.94 -11.04
C ARG A 361 -16.08 17.66 -12.13
N GLU A 362 -15.65 17.23 -13.32
CA GLU A 362 -16.55 16.87 -14.42
C GLU A 362 -17.52 15.75 -14.04
N ALA A 363 -17.07 14.78 -13.23
CA ALA A 363 -17.90 13.68 -12.77
C ALA A 363 -19.00 14.15 -11.80
N LEU A 364 -18.68 15.09 -10.91
CA LEU A 364 -19.63 15.72 -9.97
C LEU A 364 -20.62 16.63 -10.70
N ASP A 365 -20.18 17.36 -11.73
CA ASP A 365 -21.07 18.16 -12.59
C ASP A 365 -22.08 17.28 -13.34
N ASP A 366 -21.65 16.07 -13.76
CA ASP A 366 -22.52 15.09 -14.43
C ASP A 366 -23.53 14.41 -13.47
N VAL A 367 -23.09 14.04 -12.28
CA VAL A 367 -23.87 13.33 -11.26
C VAL A 367 -23.45 13.79 -9.88
N ASP A 368 -24.31 14.55 -9.19
CA ASP A 368 -24.05 14.98 -7.81
C ASP A 368 -24.03 13.77 -6.86
N ARG A 369 -22.83 13.47 -6.33
CA ARG A 369 -22.59 12.45 -5.30
C ARG A 369 -21.71 13.02 -4.22
N THR A 370 -22.28 13.70 -3.24
CA THR A 370 -21.56 14.39 -2.15
C THR A 370 -20.67 13.44 -1.32
N ASP A 371 -21.04 12.15 -1.18
CA ASP A 371 -20.24 11.11 -0.49
C ASP A 371 -19.57 10.18 -1.53
N HIS A 372 -18.88 10.73 -2.52
CA HIS A 372 -18.18 9.93 -3.54
C HIS A 372 -16.90 9.27 -3.01
N ARG A 373 -16.16 9.96 -2.14
CA ARG A 373 -14.87 9.54 -1.54
C ARG A 373 -13.83 9.08 -2.55
N HIS A 374 -13.78 9.72 -3.72
CA HIS A 374 -12.71 9.47 -4.67
C HIS A 374 -11.35 9.77 -4.01
N ARG A 375 -10.36 8.94 -4.31
CA ARG A 375 -9.05 9.01 -3.69
C ARG A 375 -8.00 9.32 -4.74
N ILE A 376 -6.98 10.06 -4.36
CA ILE A 376 -5.71 10.15 -5.07
C ILE A 376 -4.68 9.36 -4.26
N GLU A 377 -4.28 8.23 -4.82
CA GLU A 377 -3.24 7.39 -4.22
C GLU A 377 -1.90 8.10 -4.38
N HIS A 378 -1.12 8.08 -3.33
CA HIS A 378 0.13 8.80 -3.16
C HIS A 378 -0.03 10.30 -3.06
N CYS A 379 -0.65 10.98 -4.01
CA CYS A 379 -0.83 12.44 -4.00
C CYS A 379 0.45 13.17 -3.55
N GLY A 380 1.61 12.72 -4.12
CA GLY A 380 2.92 13.02 -3.55
C GLY A 380 3.32 14.48 -3.66
N MET A 381 3.09 15.09 -4.84
CA MET A 381 3.57 16.42 -5.19
C MET A 381 2.45 17.32 -5.77
N PRO A 382 1.33 17.52 -5.05
CA PRO A 382 0.30 18.46 -5.53
C PRO A 382 0.88 19.88 -5.61
N ALA A 383 0.48 20.67 -6.62
CA ALA A 383 0.77 22.09 -6.64
C ALA A 383 0.06 22.80 -5.46
N PRO A 384 0.53 23.95 -4.96
CA PRO A 384 -0.07 24.64 -3.82
C PRO A 384 -1.58 24.92 -3.98
N GLU A 385 -2.00 25.34 -5.15
CA GLU A 385 -3.40 25.62 -5.50
C GLU A 385 -4.27 24.36 -5.51
N GLN A 386 -3.71 23.21 -5.87
CA GLN A 386 -4.43 21.94 -5.90
C GLN A 386 -4.83 21.45 -4.51
N VAL A 387 -4.14 21.86 -3.45
CA VAL A 387 -4.52 21.53 -2.07
C VAL A 387 -5.91 22.07 -1.74
N GLY A 388 -6.19 23.31 -2.13
CA GLY A 388 -7.51 23.91 -1.98
C GLY A 388 -8.58 23.20 -2.81
N GLU A 389 -8.25 22.81 -4.04
CA GLU A 389 -9.15 22.08 -4.93
C GLU A 389 -9.46 20.67 -4.43
N ILE A 390 -8.49 19.96 -3.86
CA ILE A 390 -8.68 18.66 -3.21
C ILE A 390 -9.70 18.77 -2.07
N ALA A 391 -9.58 19.83 -1.23
CA ALA A 391 -10.51 20.09 -0.14
C ALA A 391 -11.92 20.43 -0.67
N GLU A 392 -12.02 21.31 -1.66
CA GLU A 392 -13.29 21.73 -2.27
C GLU A 392 -14.06 20.54 -2.87
N LEU A 393 -13.35 19.68 -3.61
CA LEU A 393 -13.94 18.52 -4.26
C LEU A 393 -14.20 17.35 -3.28
N GLY A 394 -13.70 17.39 -2.05
CA GLY A 394 -13.81 16.28 -1.10
C GLY A 394 -13.04 15.03 -1.52
N VAL A 395 -11.96 15.19 -2.30
CA VAL A 395 -11.05 14.11 -2.69
C VAL A 395 -10.15 13.75 -1.51
N ILE A 396 -9.85 12.48 -1.36
CA ILE A 396 -9.06 11.95 -0.23
C ILE A 396 -7.64 11.63 -0.71
N PRO A 397 -6.60 12.39 -0.31
CA PRO A 397 -5.22 11.99 -0.55
C PRO A 397 -4.84 10.84 0.38
N VAL A 398 -4.23 9.77 -0.17
CA VAL A 398 -3.74 8.61 0.59
C VAL A 398 -2.24 8.52 0.43
N ASN A 399 -1.51 8.89 1.48
CA ASN A 399 -0.07 9.07 1.42
C ASN A 399 0.70 7.96 2.15
N GLN A 400 1.99 7.79 1.76
CA GLN A 400 2.91 6.82 2.37
C GLN A 400 4.08 7.55 3.04
N PRO A 401 4.04 7.69 4.37
CA PRO A 401 5.11 8.41 5.08
C PRO A 401 6.48 7.76 4.95
N THR A 402 6.53 6.42 4.91
CA THR A 402 7.78 5.68 4.77
C THR A 402 8.46 5.88 3.41
N HIS A 403 7.72 6.31 2.36
CA HIS A 403 8.34 6.62 1.08
C HIS A 403 9.33 7.80 1.20
N HIS A 404 8.98 8.90 1.90
CA HIS A 404 9.97 9.98 2.06
C HIS A 404 11.15 9.58 2.95
N TYR A 405 10.94 8.68 3.92
CA TYR A 405 12.04 8.11 4.68
C TYR A 405 13.01 7.35 3.78
N LEU A 406 12.49 6.49 2.90
CA LEU A 406 13.29 5.61 2.06
C LEU A 406 13.98 6.32 0.88
N VAL A 407 13.30 7.27 0.25
CA VAL A 407 13.73 7.85 -1.04
C VAL A 407 13.85 9.37 -1.04
N GLY A 408 13.64 10.03 0.09
CA GLY A 408 13.60 11.49 0.17
C GLY A 408 14.87 12.18 -0.33
N ASP A 409 16.05 11.64 -0.04
CA ASP A 409 17.31 12.20 -0.53
C ASP A 409 17.43 12.11 -2.06
N ALA A 410 16.99 10.99 -2.67
CA ALA A 410 16.94 10.83 -4.12
C ALA A 410 15.91 11.78 -4.75
N LEU A 411 14.81 12.09 -4.06
CA LEU A 411 13.85 13.09 -4.52
C LEU A 411 14.45 14.49 -4.55
N VAL A 412 15.29 14.84 -3.59
CA VAL A 412 16.02 16.12 -3.59
C VAL A 412 17.00 16.20 -4.79
N GLU A 413 17.65 15.10 -5.13
CA GLU A 413 18.49 15.04 -6.33
C GLU A 413 17.67 15.24 -7.61
N ALA A 414 16.50 14.60 -7.71
CA ALA A 414 15.67 14.62 -8.91
C ALA A 414 14.87 15.92 -9.09
N LEU A 415 14.39 16.53 -8.01
CA LEU A 415 13.42 17.63 -8.03
C LEU A 415 13.96 18.94 -7.42
N GLY A 416 15.13 18.91 -6.74
CA GLY A 416 15.68 20.07 -6.01
C GLY A 416 14.77 20.51 -4.87
N GLU A 417 14.64 21.82 -4.66
CA GLU A 417 13.83 22.40 -3.59
C GLU A 417 12.36 21.97 -3.60
N ARG A 418 11.81 21.59 -4.78
CA ARG A 418 10.43 21.09 -4.86
C ARG A 418 10.20 19.85 -4.01
N ALA A 419 11.21 18.99 -3.83
CA ALA A 419 11.13 17.76 -3.04
C ALA A 419 10.74 18.01 -1.57
N HIS A 420 11.00 19.19 -1.04
CA HIS A 420 10.65 19.56 0.33
C HIS A 420 9.13 19.62 0.57
N ARG A 421 8.33 19.71 -0.50
CA ARG A 421 6.86 19.62 -0.43
C ARG A 421 6.31 18.21 -0.67
N TYR A 422 7.17 17.19 -0.82
CA TYR A 422 6.69 15.81 -0.96
C TYR A 422 5.83 15.40 0.25
N ASN A 423 4.62 14.87 0.02
CA ASN A 423 3.62 14.57 1.04
C ASN A 423 3.34 15.79 1.95
N PRO A 424 2.64 16.83 1.48
CA PRO A 424 2.48 18.10 2.21
C PRO A 424 1.42 18.02 3.30
N TYR A 425 1.62 17.17 4.31
CA TYR A 425 0.63 16.89 5.37
C TYR A 425 0.14 18.14 6.07
N GLY A 426 1.06 19.04 6.43
CA GLY A 426 0.68 20.28 7.11
C GLY A 426 -0.19 21.20 6.25
N GLU A 427 0.02 21.20 4.92
CA GLU A 427 -0.85 21.93 4.00
C GLU A 427 -2.24 21.31 3.94
N PHE A 428 -2.33 19.97 3.87
CA PHE A 428 -3.60 19.24 3.90
C PHE A 428 -4.39 19.56 5.19
N VAL A 429 -3.74 19.46 6.35
CA VAL A 429 -4.39 19.75 7.64
C VAL A 429 -4.90 21.19 7.71
N ARG A 430 -4.10 22.17 7.25
CA ARG A 430 -4.54 23.58 7.21
C ARG A 430 -5.71 23.83 6.25
N ALA A 431 -5.83 23.01 5.20
CA ALA A 431 -6.97 23.04 4.27
C ALA A 431 -8.19 22.23 4.78
N GLY A 432 -8.13 21.66 5.98
CA GLY A 432 -9.22 20.86 6.55
C GLY A 432 -9.25 19.41 6.05
N ILE A 433 -8.21 18.94 5.37
CA ILE A 433 -8.08 17.57 4.89
C ILE A 433 -7.42 16.72 5.99
N ALA A 434 -8.12 15.70 6.47
CA ALA A 434 -7.56 14.76 7.42
C ALA A 434 -6.49 13.88 6.72
N PRO A 435 -5.30 13.68 7.31
CA PRO A 435 -4.30 12.78 6.76
C PRO A 435 -4.82 11.34 6.73
N VAL A 436 -4.72 10.68 5.59
CA VAL A 436 -4.92 9.23 5.45
C VAL A 436 -3.57 8.62 5.11
N LEU A 437 -3.12 7.72 5.96
CA LEU A 437 -1.78 7.14 5.87
C LEU A 437 -1.83 5.65 5.52
N SER A 438 -0.76 5.17 4.91
CA SER A 438 -0.65 3.79 4.42
C SER A 438 0.82 3.40 4.20
N SER A 439 1.07 2.13 3.96
CA SER A 439 2.43 1.61 3.74
C SER A 439 2.80 1.47 2.27
N ASP A 440 1.84 1.14 1.41
CA ASP A 440 2.09 0.64 0.04
C ASP A 440 2.98 -0.63 0.04
N THR A 441 2.80 -1.47 1.10
CA THR A 441 3.61 -2.68 1.22
C THR A 441 3.39 -3.63 0.03
N PRO A 442 4.46 -4.20 -0.57
CA PRO A 442 5.84 -4.33 -0.08
C PRO A 442 6.81 -3.20 -0.50
N VAL A 443 6.36 -2.13 -1.15
CA VAL A 443 7.24 -1.00 -1.54
C VAL A 443 7.92 -0.38 -0.32
N SER A 444 7.20 -0.31 0.81
CA SER A 444 7.79 -0.07 2.13
C SER A 444 7.34 -1.13 3.15
N GLY A 445 7.93 -1.11 4.35
CA GLY A 445 7.57 -2.04 5.42
C GLY A 445 6.14 -1.82 5.92
N PRO A 446 5.50 -2.86 6.49
CA PRO A 446 4.12 -2.80 6.96
C PRO A 446 3.97 -2.18 8.36
N ASP A 447 5.00 -1.60 8.96
CA ASP A 447 4.98 -1.08 10.33
C ASP A 447 4.33 0.31 10.41
N PRO A 448 3.10 0.44 10.98
CA PRO A 448 2.43 1.74 11.10
C PRO A 448 3.14 2.70 12.05
N LEU A 449 3.85 2.22 13.08
CA LEU A 449 4.54 3.11 14.04
C LEU A 449 5.79 3.73 13.41
N GLU A 450 6.51 3.01 12.54
CA GLU A 450 7.57 3.60 11.72
C GLU A 450 7.00 4.67 10.77
N ALA A 451 5.85 4.42 10.16
CA ALA A 451 5.20 5.39 9.28
C ALA A 451 4.69 6.62 10.05
N VAL A 452 4.14 6.44 11.26
CA VAL A 452 3.77 7.55 12.16
C VAL A 452 5.00 8.39 12.50
N TRP A 453 6.09 7.75 12.90
CA TRP A 453 7.36 8.44 13.16
C TRP A 453 7.86 9.22 11.93
N ALA A 454 7.82 8.60 10.76
CA ALA A 454 8.23 9.24 9.50
C ALA A 454 7.36 10.46 9.16
N ALA A 455 6.04 10.39 9.33
CA ALA A 455 5.12 11.50 9.08
C ALA A 455 5.38 12.71 10.00
N VAL A 456 5.69 12.43 11.28
CA VAL A 456 5.90 13.45 12.30
C VAL A 456 7.27 14.10 12.20
N THR A 457 8.33 13.31 11.96
CA THR A 457 9.70 13.82 11.91
C THR A 457 10.11 14.33 10.53
N ARG A 458 9.57 13.74 9.46
CA ARG A 458 9.95 13.95 8.06
C ARG A 458 11.44 13.68 7.80
N THR A 459 12.04 12.81 8.59
CA THR A 459 13.46 12.45 8.50
C THR A 459 13.65 11.38 7.43
N THR A 460 14.66 11.53 6.57
CA THR A 460 15.07 10.50 5.60
C THR A 460 15.98 9.47 6.27
N ARG A 461 16.22 8.33 5.62
CA ARG A 461 17.09 7.28 6.15
C ARG A 461 18.56 7.71 6.32
N TYR A 462 18.98 8.79 5.66
CA TYR A 462 20.31 9.37 5.78
C TYR A 462 20.36 10.59 6.73
N GLY A 463 19.25 10.88 7.42
CA GLY A 463 19.18 11.92 8.46
C GLY A 463 18.84 13.32 7.97
N SER A 464 18.59 13.50 6.66
CA SER A 464 18.06 14.76 6.14
C SER A 464 16.60 14.94 6.58
N VAL A 465 16.11 16.19 6.62
CA VAL A 465 14.70 16.49 6.92
C VAL A 465 14.07 17.14 5.69
N LEU A 466 12.96 16.57 5.21
CA LEU A 466 12.21 17.12 4.09
C LEU A 466 11.20 18.18 4.55
N GLY A 467 11.35 19.41 4.05
CA GLY A 467 10.49 20.53 4.39
C GLY A 467 10.76 21.10 5.78
N ASP A 468 9.89 21.97 6.22
CA ASP A 468 9.94 22.65 7.50
C ASP A 468 8.89 22.09 8.50
N GLU A 469 8.81 22.70 9.68
CA GLU A 469 7.85 22.31 10.72
C GLU A 469 6.37 22.45 10.25
N ALA A 470 6.09 23.38 9.35
CA ALA A 470 4.74 23.59 8.84
C ALA A 470 4.23 22.43 7.99
N GLN A 471 5.12 21.53 7.53
CA GLN A 471 4.76 20.33 6.80
C GLN A 471 4.51 19.10 7.71
N ARG A 472 4.80 19.20 9.01
CA ARG A 472 4.65 18.12 9.97
C ARG A 472 3.20 18.00 10.44
N ILE A 473 2.85 16.82 10.93
CA ILE A 473 1.60 16.53 11.65
C ILE A 473 1.92 16.01 13.05
N THR A 474 0.94 16.01 13.93
CA THR A 474 1.09 15.46 15.28
C THR A 474 1.03 13.93 15.27
N VAL A 475 1.55 13.30 16.34
CA VAL A 475 1.45 11.84 16.51
C VAL A 475 -0.01 11.40 16.50
N GLU A 476 -0.90 12.14 17.16
CA GLU A 476 -2.33 11.84 17.18
C GLU A 476 -2.95 11.89 15.78
N GLN A 477 -2.64 12.93 14.99
CA GLN A 477 -3.11 13.02 13.60
C GLN A 477 -2.62 11.85 12.74
N ALA A 478 -1.36 11.43 12.94
CA ALA A 478 -0.80 10.31 12.20
C ALA A 478 -1.43 8.96 12.63
N LEU A 479 -1.66 8.73 13.93
CA LEU A 479 -2.36 7.55 14.42
C LEU A 479 -3.81 7.50 13.92
N ARG A 480 -4.52 8.62 13.91
CA ARG A 480 -5.85 8.72 13.30
C ARG A 480 -5.81 8.39 11.80
N GLY A 481 -4.75 8.80 11.10
CA GLY A 481 -4.52 8.47 9.68
C GLY A 481 -4.42 6.98 9.41
N TYR A 482 -3.83 6.23 10.32
CA TYR A 482 -3.73 4.76 10.29
C TYR A 482 -4.87 4.03 11.03
N THR A 483 -5.92 4.73 11.42
CA THR A 483 -7.08 4.14 12.11
C THR A 483 -8.38 4.67 11.51
N ILE A 484 -9.04 5.63 12.17
CA ILE A 484 -10.37 6.09 11.76
C ILE A 484 -10.40 6.77 10.39
N GLU A 485 -9.37 7.55 10.03
CA GLU A 485 -9.34 8.22 8.72
C GLU A 485 -9.04 7.21 7.59
N GLY A 486 -8.18 6.22 7.83
CA GLY A 486 -8.00 5.07 6.94
C GLY A 486 -9.30 4.29 6.71
N ALA A 487 -10.04 4.02 7.79
CA ALA A 487 -11.36 3.38 7.70
C ALA A 487 -12.37 4.23 6.91
N ARG A 488 -12.36 5.56 7.11
CA ARG A 488 -13.23 6.50 6.37
C ARG A 488 -12.90 6.50 4.87
N ALA A 489 -11.62 6.42 4.51
CA ALA A 489 -11.19 6.37 3.11
C ALA A 489 -11.72 5.15 2.35
N THR A 490 -12.07 4.09 3.06
CA THR A 490 -12.62 2.83 2.51
C THR A 490 -14.08 2.59 2.89
N ARG A 491 -14.76 3.57 3.49
CA ARG A 491 -16.17 3.49 3.94
C ARG A 491 -16.41 2.45 5.03
N ARG A 492 -15.38 2.14 5.84
CA ARG A 492 -15.42 1.14 6.91
C ARG A 492 -15.48 1.76 8.31
N GLU A 493 -15.57 3.09 8.43
CA GLU A 493 -15.58 3.82 9.71
C GLU A 493 -16.75 3.45 10.64
N HIS A 494 -17.81 2.87 10.10
CA HIS A 494 -18.92 2.34 10.89
C HIS A 494 -18.60 1.00 11.57
N ALA A 495 -17.56 0.30 11.10
CA ALA A 495 -17.18 -1.03 11.57
C ALA A 495 -15.84 -1.08 12.30
N VAL A 496 -14.85 -0.29 11.86
CA VAL A 496 -13.46 -0.35 12.37
C VAL A 496 -12.84 1.05 12.53
N GLY A 497 -11.62 1.13 13.04
CA GLY A 497 -10.79 2.33 13.11
C GLY A 497 -10.96 3.18 14.37
N SER A 498 -11.91 2.87 15.23
CA SER A 498 -12.04 3.48 16.56
C SER A 498 -12.72 2.54 17.54
N LEU A 499 -12.52 2.78 18.86
CA LEU A 499 -13.19 2.03 19.90
C LEU A 499 -14.51 2.72 20.26
N GLU A 500 -15.60 2.26 19.65
CA GLU A 500 -16.96 2.76 19.87
C GLU A 500 -17.95 1.59 19.96
N PRO A 501 -19.00 1.68 20.78
CA PRO A 501 -20.00 0.62 20.89
C PRO A 501 -20.60 0.24 19.53
N GLY A 502 -20.73 -1.05 19.28
CA GLY A 502 -21.25 -1.64 18.03
C GLY A 502 -20.22 -1.90 16.95
N LYS A 503 -19.03 -1.29 17.01
CA LYS A 503 -17.92 -1.59 16.08
C LYS A 503 -17.28 -2.94 16.37
N LEU A 504 -16.56 -3.46 15.41
CA LEU A 504 -15.79 -4.69 15.53
C LEU A 504 -14.65 -4.52 16.53
N ALA A 505 -14.41 -5.54 17.32
CA ALA A 505 -13.38 -5.55 18.33
C ALA A 505 -12.03 -5.97 17.72
N ASP A 506 -11.57 -5.20 16.74
CA ASP A 506 -10.22 -5.28 16.20
C ASP A 506 -9.33 -4.32 16.97
N LEU A 507 -8.38 -4.88 17.71
CA LEU A 507 -7.61 -4.16 18.72
C LEU A 507 -6.13 -4.44 18.55
N VAL A 508 -5.31 -3.49 19.00
CA VAL A 508 -3.86 -3.67 19.13
C VAL A 508 -3.43 -3.30 20.54
N VAL A 509 -2.58 -4.13 21.13
CA VAL A 509 -1.93 -3.86 22.42
C VAL A 509 -0.49 -3.48 22.13
N LEU A 510 -0.10 -2.28 22.55
CA LEU A 510 1.23 -1.72 22.38
C LEU A 510 2.01 -1.75 23.70
N SER A 511 3.34 -1.91 23.62
CA SER A 511 4.21 -1.90 24.82
C SER A 511 4.13 -0.60 25.62
N ASP A 512 3.91 0.53 24.94
CA ASP A 512 3.92 1.87 25.51
C ASP A 512 2.83 2.75 24.86
N ASP A 513 2.56 3.91 25.47
CA ASP A 513 1.61 4.88 24.94
C ASP A 513 2.28 5.77 23.88
N PRO A 514 1.92 5.63 22.59
CA PRO A 514 2.56 6.38 21.51
C PRO A 514 2.29 7.89 21.59
N LEU A 515 1.29 8.34 22.36
CA LEU A 515 1.03 9.76 22.60
C LEU A 515 1.82 10.31 23.81
N ALA A 516 2.44 9.45 24.62
CA ALA A 516 3.18 9.84 25.82
C ALA A 516 4.71 9.68 25.67
N VAL A 517 5.17 8.77 24.79
CA VAL A 517 6.62 8.61 24.55
C VAL A 517 7.18 9.79 23.74
N PRO A 518 8.46 10.13 23.92
CA PRO A 518 9.14 11.06 23.01
C PRO A 518 9.06 10.61 21.55
N VAL A 519 9.01 11.56 20.62
CA VAL A 519 8.86 11.24 19.17
C VAL A 519 9.99 10.35 18.65
N GLU A 520 11.21 10.54 19.15
CA GLU A 520 12.40 9.73 18.84
C GLU A 520 12.25 8.26 19.24
N ASP A 521 11.44 7.96 20.27
CA ASP A 521 11.20 6.63 20.81
C ASP A 521 9.99 5.92 20.19
N LEU A 522 9.23 6.58 19.32
CA LEU A 522 8.06 5.97 18.65
C LEU A 522 8.40 4.64 17.95
N ARG A 523 9.57 4.55 17.33
CA ARG A 523 10.05 3.33 16.66
C ARG A 523 10.45 2.21 17.62
N ALA A 524 10.54 2.48 18.93
CA ALA A 524 10.81 1.49 19.95
C ALA A 524 9.51 0.90 20.54
N VAL A 525 8.37 1.55 20.33
CA VAL A 525 7.06 1.04 20.71
C VAL A 525 6.76 -0.21 19.89
N ARG A 526 6.38 -1.32 20.55
CA ARG A 526 6.14 -2.61 19.90
C ARG A 526 4.66 -2.97 19.93
N VAL A 527 4.19 -3.62 18.89
CA VAL A 527 2.93 -4.36 18.91
C VAL A 527 3.17 -5.68 19.67
N GLU A 528 2.47 -5.86 20.78
CA GLU A 528 2.59 -7.05 21.62
C GLU A 528 1.48 -8.06 21.37
N GLU A 529 0.26 -7.56 21.10
CA GLU A 529 -0.88 -8.40 20.75
C GLU A 529 -1.71 -7.70 19.67
N THR A 530 -2.25 -8.49 18.76
CA THR A 530 -3.26 -8.07 17.79
C THR A 530 -4.49 -8.93 17.98
N TRP A 531 -5.65 -8.30 18.03
CA TRP A 531 -6.93 -8.96 18.19
C TRP A 531 -7.80 -8.70 16.97
N VAL A 532 -8.45 -9.74 16.48
CA VAL A 532 -9.47 -9.67 15.43
C VAL A 532 -10.71 -10.39 15.94
N ASP A 533 -11.90 -9.86 15.66
CA ASP A 533 -13.16 -10.44 16.14
C ASP A 533 -13.19 -10.65 17.67
N GLY A 534 -12.61 -9.69 18.39
CA GLY A 534 -12.59 -9.67 19.86
C GLY A 534 -11.71 -10.75 20.51
N ALA A 535 -10.80 -11.39 19.78
CA ALA A 535 -9.85 -12.37 20.29
C ALA A 535 -8.43 -12.11 19.81
N PRO A 536 -7.41 -12.45 20.61
CA PRO A 536 -6.04 -12.49 20.14
C PRO A 536 -5.90 -13.38 18.90
N VAL A 537 -5.11 -12.94 17.93
CA VAL A 537 -4.87 -13.69 16.70
C VAL A 537 -4.09 -14.98 17.00
N ASP A 538 -4.64 -16.10 16.55
CA ASP A 538 -3.97 -17.40 16.58
C ASP A 538 -3.15 -17.60 15.29
N TYR A 539 -1.89 -17.19 15.31
CA TYR A 539 -0.99 -17.29 14.16
C TYR A 539 -0.72 -18.73 13.68
N ALA A 540 -1.05 -19.75 14.49
CA ALA A 540 -0.90 -21.15 14.08
C ALA A 540 -2.01 -21.62 13.13
N ARG A 541 -3.10 -20.85 13.03
CA ARG A 541 -4.23 -21.16 12.14
C ARG A 541 -4.16 -20.42 10.78
N LEU A 542 -3.27 -19.46 10.65
CA LEU A 542 -3.02 -18.75 9.40
C LEU A 542 -2.02 -19.56 8.54
#